data_3a1ad6bc948751b673e4ae9b5440276c
#
_entry.id   3a1ad6bc948751b673e4ae9b5440276c
#
_cell.length_a   1.000
_cell.length_b   1.000
_cell.length_c   1.000
_cell.angle_alpha   90.00
_cell.angle_beta   90.00
_cell.angle_gamma   90.00
#
_symmetry.space_group_name_H-M   'P 1'
#
loop_
_entity.id
_entity.type
_entity.pdbx_description
1 polymer ?
#
loop_
_entity_poly.entity_id
_entity_poly.type
_entity_poly.pdbx_seq_one_letter_code
_entity_poly.pdbx_strand_id
1 'polypeptide(L)'
;MPGGKVEYMEKLVDAAKRELEEETSLIANDLKLICISDDMTETAHYVTVGFLVEEYLGTVKTMEPETILEWRWFDINNLPTNMYKPSKKVLDKYLKGIIYE
;
A
#
# COMPACT_ATOMS: atom_id res chain seq x y z
N MET A 1 1.25 2.70 4.87
CA MET A 1 1.51 2.59 3.41
C MET A 1 0.33 3.21 2.65
N PRO A 2 0.59 3.82 1.51
CA PRO A 2 -0.50 4.34 0.69
C PRO A 2 -1.45 3.22 0.24
N GLY A 3 -2.74 3.52 0.17
CA GLY A 3 -3.74 2.56 -0.27
C GLY A 3 -5.16 3.07 -0.09
N GLY A 4 -6.11 2.32 -0.59
CA GLY A 4 -7.51 2.65 -0.51
C GLY A 4 -8.36 1.63 -1.23
N LYS A 5 -9.61 2.00 -1.48
CA LYS A 5 -10.59 1.13 -2.11
C LYS A 5 -10.58 1.27 -3.63
N VAL A 6 -10.82 0.13 -4.30
CA VAL A 6 -11.01 0.10 -5.75
C VAL A 6 -12.36 0.75 -6.09
N GLU A 7 -12.36 1.60 -7.10
CA GLU A 7 -13.58 2.20 -7.60
C GLU A 7 -14.27 1.29 -8.63
N TYR A 8 -15.56 1.51 -8.85
CA TYR A 8 -16.31 0.74 -9.83
C TYR A 8 -15.66 0.84 -11.21
N MET A 9 -15.48 -0.30 -11.87
CA MET A 9 -14.85 -0.44 -13.20
C MET A 9 -13.36 -0.11 -13.25
N GLU A 10 -12.73 0.06 -12.09
CA GLU A 10 -11.30 0.33 -12.00
C GLU A 10 -10.52 -0.97 -11.81
N LYS A 11 -9.42 -1.14 -12.55
CA LYS A 11 -8.52 -2.29 -12.33
C LYS A 11 -7.71 -2.10 -11.06
N LEU A 12 -7.33 -3.21 -10.42
CA LEU A 12 -6.54 -3.18 -9.18
C LEU A 12 -5.24 -2.37 -9.33
N VAL A 13 -4.52 -2.57 -10.42
CA VAL A 13 -3.26 -1.85 -10.66
C VAL A 13 -3.49 -0.35 -10.82
N ASP A 14 -4.58 0.04 -11.47
CA ASP A 14 -4.92 1.45 -11.66
C ASP A 14 -5.36 2.10 -10.35
N ALA A 15 -6.08 1.36 -9.51
CA ALA A 15 -6.44 1.81 -8.17
C ALA A 15 -5.20 2.07 -7.32
N ALA A 16 -4.22 1.17 -7.36
CA ALA A 16 -2.97 1.32 -6.62
C ALA A 16 -2.18 2.56 -7.08
N LYS A 17 -2.10 2.78 -8.39
CA LYS A 17 -1.44 3.97 -8.95
C LYS A 17 -2.14 5.26 -8.53
N ARG A 18 -3.47 5.27 -8.62
CA ARG A 18 -4.30 6.42 -8.25
C ARG A 18 -4.14 6.78 -6.78
N GLU A 19 -4.27 5.79 -5.88
CA GLU A 19 -4.13 6.02 -4.43
C GLU A 19 -2.72 6.52 -4.07
N LEU A 20 -1.69 5.97 -4.69
CA LEU A 20 -0.32 6.42 -4.46
C LEU A 20 -0.16 7.90 -4.84
N GLU A 21 -0.65 8.29 -6.01
CA GLU A 21 -0.56 9.67 -6.47
C GLU A 21 -1.39 10.62 -5.61
N GLU A 22 -2.63 10.25 -5.27
CA GLU A 22 -3.51 11.08 -4.43
C GLU A 22 -2.92 11.34 -3.04
N GLU A 23 -2.27 10.36 -2.45
CA GLU A 23 -1.77 10.45 -1.08
C GLU A 23 -0.34 10.98 -0.99
N THR A 24 0.50 10.71 -1.98
CA THR A 24 1.94 11.01 -1.91
C THR A 24 2.49 11.88 -3.03
N SER A 25 1.72 12.13 -4.06
CA SER A 25 2.11 12.77 -5.33
C SER A 25 3.10 11.97 -6.18
N LEU A 26 3.42 10.74 -5.79
CA LEU A 26 4.27 9.86 -6.61
C LEU A 26 3.48 9.26 -7.77
N ILE A 27 4.11 9.18 -8.93
CA ILE A 27 3.53 8.58 -10.12
C ILE A 27 4.23 7.24 -10.35
N ALA A 28 3.49 6.14 -10.16
CA ALA A 28 4.03 4.81 -10.39
C ALA A 28 4.04 4.47 -11.88
N ASN A 29 5.19 4.11 -12.39
CA ASN A 29 5.36 3.69 -13.79
C ASN A 29 5.31 2.17 -13.93
N ASP A 30 5.75 1.44 -12.91
CA ASP A 30 5.80 -0.01 -12.94
C ASP A 30 5.44 -0.58 -11.57
N LEU A 31 4.45 -1.46 -11.54
CA LEU A 31 3.96 -2.12 -10.33
C LEU A 31 3.98 -3.63 -10.51
N LYS A 32 4.37 -4.34 -9.46
CA LYS A 32 4.36 -5.79 -9.41
C LYS A 32 3.46 -6.25 -8.27
N LEU A 33 2.51 -7.13 -8.56
CA LEU A 33 1.68 -7.74 -7.52
C LEU A 33 2.56 -8.66 -6.67
N ILE A 34 2.55 -8.46 -5.36
CA ILE A 34 3.40 -9.22 -4.44
C ILE A 34 2.61 -10.10 -3.48
N CYS A 35 1.39 -9.73 -3.14
CA CYS A 35 0.60 -10.56 -2.23
C CYS A 35 -0.89 -10.21 -2.24
N ILE A 36 -1.66 -11.15 -1.69
CA ILE A 36 -3.07 -10.98 -1.39
C ILE A 36 -3.25 -11.37 0.08
N SER A 37 -3.98 -10.58 0.84
CA SER A 37 -4.19 -10.80 2.25
C SER A 37 -5.67 -10.68 2.62
N ASP A 38 -6.16 -11.62 3.43
CA ASP A 38 -7.47 -11.53 4.03
C ASP A 38 -7.38 -10.74 5.33
N ASP A 39 -8.15 -9.67 5.43
CA ASP A 39 -8.19 -8.83 6.62
C ASP A 39 -9.61 -8.83 7.18
N MET A 40 -9.81 -9.60 8.23
CA MET A 40 -11.11 -9.78 8.86
C MET A 40 -11.20 -9.05 10.17
N THR A 41 -12.31 -8.33 10.36
CA THR A 41 -12.68 -7.72 11.62
C THR A 41 -14.01 -8.30 12.06
N GLU A 42 -14.52 -7.87 13.21
CA GLU A 42 -15.83 -8.32 13.71
C GLU A 42 -16.98 -7.91 12.77
N THR A 43 -16.79 -6.83 12.00
CA THR A 43 -17.86 -6.25 11.18
C THR A 43 -17.58 -6.28 9.70
N ALA A 44 -16.37 -6.62 9.26
CA ALA A 44 -15.99 -6.53 7.86
C ALA A 44 -14.92 -7.55 7.49
N HIS A 45 -14.92 -7.92 6.22
CA HIS A 45 -13.88 -8.74 5.61
C HIS A 45 -13.36 -8.01 4.37
N TYR A 46 -12.09 -7.64 4.40
CA TYR A 46 -11.43 -6.98 3.29
C TYR A 46 -10.41 -7.92 2.66
N VAL A 47 -10.25 -7.78 1.34
CA VAL A 47 -9.14 -8.42 0.63
C VAL A 47 -8.15 -7.32 0.27
N THR A 48 -6.95 -7.42 0.82
CA THR A 48 -5.89 -6.44 0.56
C THR A 48 -4.96 -7.00 -0.51
N VAL A 49 -4.77 -6.25 -1.59
CA VAL A 49 -3.84 -6.60 -2.67
C VAL A 49 -2.63 -5.70 -2.55
N GLY A 50 -1.46 -6.30 -2.34
CA GLY A 50 -0.21 -5.57 -2.19
C GLY A 50 0.55 -5.50 -3.51
N PHE A 51 1.02 -4.30 -3.85
CA PHE A 51 1.86 -4.05 -5.02
C PHE A 51 3.21 -3.48 -4.59
N LEU A 52 4.26 -3.92 -5.26
CA LEU A 52 5.58 -3.32 -5.17
C LEU A 52 5.72 -2.29 -6.28
N VAL A 53 6.07 -1.07 -5.91
CA VAL A 53 6.37 -0.02 -6.89
C VAL A 53 7.82 -0.21 -7.32
N GLU A 54 8.01 -0.69 -8.54
CA GLU A 54 9.34 -0.95 -9.08
C GLU A 54 9.96 0.28 -9.71
N GLU A 55 9.12 1.18 -10.22
CA GLU A 55 9.58 2.42 -10.85
C GLU A 55 8.57 3.52 -10.61
N TYR A 56 9.05 4.69 -10.21
CA TYR A 56 8.19 5.84 -9.95
C TYR A 56 8.90 7.16 -10.27
N LEU A 57 8.09 8.21 -10.45
CA LEU A 57 8.53 9.58 -10.66
C LEU A 57 8.00 10.47 -9.54
N GLY A 58 8.75 11.51 -9.22
CA GLY A 58 8.32 12.52 -8.28
C GLY A 58 8.96 12.40 -6.91
N THR A 59 8.52 13.29 -6.02
CA THR A 59 8.97 13.38 -4.64
C THR A 59 7.77 13.22 -3.72
N VAL A 60 7.93 12.50 -2.62
CA VAL A 60 6.85 12.28 -1.65
C VAL A 60 6.40 13.61 -1.04
N LYS A 61 5.08 13.83 -1.06
CA LYS A 61 4.42 14.97 -0.43
C LYS A 61 3.22 14.47 0.36
N THR A 62 2.90 15.12 1.47
CA THR A 62 1.68 14.83 2.20
C THR A 62 0.53 15.57 1.52
N MET A 63 -0.26 14.86 0.71
CA MET A 63 -1.33 15.44 -0.09
C MET A 63 -2.67 15.55 0.63
N GLU A 64 -2.85 14.82 1.73
CA GLU A 64 -4.08 14.81 2.53
C GLU A 64 -3.75 15.09 4.00
N PRO A 65 -3.31 16.34 4.33
CA PRO A 65 -2.81 16.67 5.66
C PRO A 65 -3.87 16.58 6.77
N GLU A 66 -5.17 16.59 6.45
CA GLU A 66 -6.25 16.43 7.42
C GLU A 66 -6.28 15.01 8.00
N THR A 67 -5.84 14.01 7.24
CA THR A 67 -5.92 12.60 7.61
C THR A 67 -4.56 11.95 7.80
N ILE A 68 -3.52 12.51 7.20
CA ILE A 68 -2.16 11.97 7.22
C ILE A 68 -1.21 13.05 7.74
N LEU A 69 -0.54 12.78 8.87
CA LEU A 69 0.38 13.74 9.47
C LEU A 69 1.63 13.95 8.62
N GLU A 70 2.25 12.85 8.18
CA GLU A 70 3.44 12.89 7.34
C GLU A 70 3.72 11.55 6.69
N TRP A 71 4.47 11.57 5.58
CA TRP A 71 5.06 10.39 4.98
C TRP A 71 6.55 10.38 5.28
N ARG A 72 7.07 9.19 5.64
CA ARG A 72 8.49 8.96 5.86
C ARG A 72 8.95 7.71 5.12
N TRP A 73 10.18 7.75 4.65
CA TRP A 73 10.85 6.57 4.12
C TRP A 73 11.45 5.78 5.29
N PHE A 74 11.24 4.46 5.26
CA PHE A 74 11.84 3.55 6.23
C PHE A 74 12.61 2.47 5.49
N ASP A 75 13.77 2.07 6.05
CA ASP A 75 14.47 0.88 5.60
C ASP A 75 13.57 -0.33 5.90
N ILE A 76 13.40 -1.22 4.92
CA ILE A 76 12.54 -2.39 5.09
C ILE A 76 13.01 -3.33 6.20
N ASN A 77 14.30 -3.26 6.57
CA ASN A 77 14.87 -4.03 7.66
C ASN A 77 14.83 -3.30 9.01
N ASN A 78 14.29 -2.09 9.04
CA ASN A 78 14.20 -1.27 10.25
C ASN A 78 12.85 -0.51 10.27
N LEU A 79 11.77 -1.27 10.27
CA LEU A 79 10.41 -0.73 10.25
C LEU A 79 9.95 -0.34 11.67
N PRO A 80 9.02 0.64 11.79
CA PRO A 80 8.46 0.99 13.09
C PRO A 80 7.65 -0.18 13.67
N THR A 81 7.62 -0.27 15.00
CA THR A 81 6.93 -1.38 15.69
C THR A 81 5.41 -1.20 15.76
N ASN A 82 4.92 0.03 15.62
CA ASN A 82 3.50 0.37 15.74
C ASN A 82 2.82 0.54 14.39
N MET A 83 3.12 -0.33 13.45
CA MET A 83 2.52 -0.28 12.11
C MET A 83 1.06 -0.69 12.12
N TYR A 84 0.30 -0.10 11.20
CA TYR A 84 -1.06 -0.51 10.88
C TYR A 84 -1.05 -2.01 10.48
N LYS A 85 -1.91 -2.81 11.10
CA LYS A 85 -1.89 -4.27 10.97
C LYS A 85 -1.97 -4.79 9.53
N PRO A 86 -2.89 -4.31 8.67
CA PRO A 86 -2.92 -4.76 7.28
C PRO A 86 -1.63 -4.44 6.50
N SER A 87 -1.02 -3.29 6.75
CA SER A 87 0.26 -2.91 6.14
C SER A 87 1.38 -3.85 6.57
N LYS A 88 1.42 -4.18 7.86
CA LYS A 88 2.42 -5.11 8.39
C LYS A 88 2.29 -6.49 7.76
N LYS A 89 1.07 -6.99 7.55
CA LYS A 89 0.81 -8.27 6.89
C LYS A 89 1.36 -8.30 5.47
N VAL A 90 1.18 -7.22 4.71
CA VAL A 90 1.71 -7.10 3.35
C VAL A 90 3.24 -7.17 3.35
N LEU A 91 3.88 -6.41 4.24
CA LEU A 91 5.34 -6.38 4.35
C LEU A 91 5.91 -7.72 4.79
N ASP A 92 5.27 -8.38 5.77
CA ASP A 92 5.70 -9.70 6.24
C ASP A 92 5.63 -10.74 5.11
N LYS A 93 4.55 -10.72 4.32
CA LYS A 93 4.41 -11.62 3.16
C LYS A 93 5.48 -11.35 2.12
N TYR A 94 5.75 -10.09 1.83
CA TYR A 94 6.78 -9.72 0.88
C TYR A 94 8.15 -10.23 1.32
N LEU A 95 8.52 -10.02 2.58
CA LEU A 95 9.81 -10.46 3.13
C LEU A 95 9.96 -11.98 3.15
N LYS A 96 8.86 -12.71 3.34
CA LYS A 96 8.86 -14.18 3.36
C LYS A 96 8.65 -14.81 1.98
N GLY A 97 8.34 -14.02 0.96
CA GLY A 97 8.04 -14.52 -0.37
C GLY A 97 6.69 -15.22 -0.48
N ILE A 98 5.74 -14.92 0.40
CA ILE A 98 4.42 -15.55 0.43
C ILE A 98 3.44 -14.65 -0.33
N ILE A 99 2.76 -15.20 -1.35
CA ILE A 99 1.77 -14.46 -2.13
C ILE A 99 0.42 -14.47 -1.42
N TYR A 100 -0.04 -15.65 -1.03
CA TYR A 100 -1.33 -15.79 -0.34
C TYR A 100 -1.25 -16.92 0.69
N GLU A 101 -1.91 -16.68 1.81
CA GLU A 101 -1.92 -17.66 2.92
C GLU A 101 -3.27 -17.65 3.63
#